data_29a6e49eb378936f924343834e596ed6
#
_entry.id   29a6e49eb378936f924343834e596ed6
#
_cell.length_a   1.000
_cell.length_b   1.000
_cell.length_c   1.000
_cell.angle_alpha   90.00
_cell.angle_beta   90.00
_cell.angle_gamma   90.00
#
_symmetry.space_group_name_H-M   'P 1'
#
loop_
_entity.id
_entity.type
_entity.pdbx_description
1 polymer ?
#
loop_
_entity_poly.entity_id
_entity_poly.type
_entity_poly.pdbx_seq_one_letter_code
_entity_poly.pdbx_strand_id
1 'polypeptide(L)'
;MKVIITGSTGMVGQAVLIECLESDQVDSVLLINRTSLNRSHPKLKELLLPDFMDIGSLKEQLTGLDACFYCMGVSALGMSEADYTRITYDTTEVFANVLFEQNPAMTFNYVSGMGTDGTEKGRTMWARVKGKTENRILSMGF
;
A
#
# COMPACT_ATOMS: atom_id res chain seq x y z
N MET A 1 5.64 17.01 4.57
CA MET A 1 5.83 15.68 3.92
C MET A 1 4.79 15.48 2.82
N LYS A 2 5.17 14.83 1.73
CA LYS A 2 4.26 14.38 0.66
C LYS A 2 4.04 12.88 0.81
N VAL A 3 2.81 12.47 1.03
CA VAL A 3 2.48 11.07 1.32
C VAL A 3 1.61 10.45 0.24
N ILE A 4 1.77 9.14 0.03
CA ILE A 4 0.89 8.34 -0.81
C ILE A 4 0.14 7.34 0.07
N ILE A 5 -1.16 7.18 -0.19
CA ILE A 5 -2.02 6.25 0.56
C ILE A 5 -2.74 5.33 -0.41
N THR A 6 -2.74 4.03 -0.11
CA THR A 6 -3.58 3.03 -0.78
C THR A 6 -4.61 2.47 0.20
N GLY A 7 -5.69 1.90 -0.34
CA GLY A 7 -6.72 1.29 0.50
C GLY A 7 -7.54 2.28 1.34
N SER A 8 -7.62 3.53 0.91
CA SER A 8 -8.33 4.62 1.59
C SER A 8 -9.86 4.43 1.68
N THR A 9 -10.42 3.44 1.01
CA THR A 9 -11.82 3.01 1.16
C THR A 9 -12.04 2.07 2.34
N GLY A 10 -10.97 1.46 2.87
CA GLY A 10 -11.01 0.59 4.04
C GLY A 10 -10.87 1.39 5.34
N MET A 11 -11.20 0.75 6.47
CA MET A 11 -11.22 1.37 7.80
C MET A 11 -9.86 2.01 8.16
N VAL A 12 -8.76 1.28 8.01
CA VAL A 12 -7.42 1.78 8.36
C VAL A 12 -6.99 2.90 7.42
N GLY A 13 -7.10 2.69 6.09
CA GLY A 13 -6.70 3.71 5.12
C GLY A 13 -7.53 4.98 5.21
N GLN A 14 -8.81 4.89 5.57
CA GLN A 14 -9.66 6.06 5.81
C GLN A 14 -9.21 6.85 7.05
N ALA A 15 -8.86 6.16 8.15
CA ALA A 15 -8.32 6.81 9.34
C ALA A 15 -6.99 7.51 9.05
N VAL A 16 -6.06 6.82 8.38
CA VAL A 16 -4.78 7.41 7.94
C VAL A 16 -4.99 8.63 7.05
N LEU A 17 -5.95 8.57 6.12
CA LEU A 17 -6.27 9.71 5.25
C LEU A 17 -6.73 10.93 6.06
N ILE A 18 -7.62 10.76 7.04
CA ILE A 18 -8.10 11.84 7.88
C ILE A 18 -6.95 12.48 8.64
N GLU A 19 -6.14 11.68 9.33
CA GLU A 19 -4.98 12.15 10.08
C GLU A 19 -3.97 12.91 9.19
N CYS A 20 -3.70 12.40 7.99
CA CYS A 20 -2.80 13.07 7.06
C CYS A 20 -3.35 14.41 6.55
N LEU A 21 -4.66 14.52 6.33
CA LEU A 21 -5.28 15.77 5.89
C LEU A 21 -5.29 16.84 6.99
N GLU A 22 -5.43 16.44 8.24
CA GLU A 22 -5.47 17.34 9.42
C GLU A 22 -4.06 17.72 9.90
N SER A 23 -3.04 16.90 9.63
CA SER A 23 -1.68 17.12 10.10
C SER A 23 -0.97 18.27 9.40
N ASP A 24 -0.40 19.19 10.16
CA ASP A 24 0.47 20.28 9.63
C ASP A 24 1.81 19.76 9.09
N GLN A 25 2.20 18.52 9.42
CA GLN A 25 3.42 17.90 8.90
C GLN A 25 3.25 17.35 7.49
N VAL A 26 2.00 17.23 7.00
CA VAL A 26 1.68 16.72 5.67
C VAL A 26 1.28 17.86 4.76
N ASP A 27 2.05 18.07 3.69
CA ASP A 27 1.81 19.12 2.69
C ASP A 27 0.85 18.65 1.60
N SER A 28 0.95 17.37 1.21
CA SER A 28 0.10 16.79 0.19
C SER A 28 -0.12 15.29 0.38
N VAL A 29 -1.31 14.84 0.00
CA VAL A 29 -1.74 13.44 0.03
C VAL A 29 -2.11 13.02 -1.39
N LEU A 30 -1.45 11.98 -1.88
CA LEU A 30 -1.78 11.30 -3.13
C LEU A 30 -2.51 10.00 -2.80
N LEU A 31 -3.74 9.85 -3.28
CA LEU A 31 -4.47 8.57 -3.20
C LEU A 31 -4.30 7.79 -4.49
N ILE A 32 -4.09 6.48 -4.37
CA ILE A 32 -4.26 5.54 -5.46
C ILE A 32 -5.44 4.63 -5.11
N ASN A 33 -6.51 4.75 -5.87
CA ASN A 33 -7.76 4.02 -5.67
C ASN A 33 -8.26 3.37 -6.95
N ARG A 34 -9.05 2.30 -6.82
CA ARG A 34 -9.75 1.70 -7.98
C ARG A 34 -10.97 2.51 -8.40
N THR A 35 -11.62 3.12 -7.43
CA THR A 35 -12.80 3.98 -7.61
C THR A 35 -12.64 5.23 -6.78
N SER A 36 -13.17 6.36 -7.27
CA SER A 36 -13.03 7.64 -6.57
C SER A 36 -13.78 7.66 -5.24
N LEU A 37 -13.16 8.30 -4.25
CA LEU A 37 -13.80 8.66 -2.98
C LEU A 37 -14.77 9.83 -3.10
N ASN A 38 -14.78 10.55 -4.23
CA ASN A 38 -15.53 11.79 -4.43
C ASN A 38 -15.30 12.82 -3.29
N ARG A 39 -14.07 12.85 -2.76
CA ARG A 39 -13.68 13.75 -1.68
C ARG A 39 -12.78 14.85 -2.23
N SER A 40 -13.05 16.10 -1.83
CA SER A 40 -12.21 17.26 -2.18
C SER A 40 -11.53 17.82 -0.93
N HIS A 41 -10.25 18.11 -1.04
CA HIS A 41 -9.46 18.78 -0.01
C HIS A 41 -8.25 19.47 -0.65
N PRO A 42 -7.78 20.66 -0.16
CA PRO A 42 -6.64 21.38 -0.76
C PRO A 42 -5.35 20.56 -0.85
N LYS A 43 -5.09 19.67 0.12
CA LYS A 43 -3.92 18.78 0.15
C LYS A 43 -4.10 17.50 -0.69
N LEU A 44 -5.32 17.19 -1.17
CA LEU A 44 -5.66 15.88 -1.71
C LEU A 44 -5.59 15.86 -3.24
N LYS A 45 -4.85 14.89 -3.76
CA LYS A 45 -4.91 14.46 -5.17
C LYS A 45 -5.27 12.98 -5.22
N GLU A 46 -6.15 12.60 -6.12
CA GLU A 46 -6.53 11.20 -6.36
C GLU A 46 -6.17 10.78 -7.78
N LEU A 47 -5.55 9.62 -7.92
CA LEU A 47 -5.34 8.94 -9.18
C LEU A 47 -6.11 7.61 -9.15
N LEU A 48 -6.81 7.32 -10.23
CA LEU A 48 -7.56 6.09 -10.37
C LEU A 48 -6.72 5.04 -11.11
N LEU A 49 -6.60 3.87 -10.50
CA LEU A 49 -5.87 2.73 -11.04
C LEU A 49 -6.72 1.47 -10.84
N PRO A 50 -7.46 1.03 -11.87
CA PRO A 50 -8.35 -0.12 -11.77
C PRO A 50 -7.62 -1.43 -11.43
N ASP A 51 -6.42 -1.63 -11.97
CA ASP A 51 -5.54 -2.74 -11.65
C ASP A 51 -4.23 -2.22 -11.04
N PHE A 52 -3.98 -2.54 -9.78
CA PHE A 52 -2.76 -2.12 -9.07
C PHE A 52 -1.48 -2.77 -9.62
N MET A 53 -1.58 -3.85 -10.38
CA MET A 53 -0.45 -4.42 -11.11
C MET A 53 0.09 -3.47 -12.18
N ASP A 54 -0.73 -2.53 -12.65
CA ASP A 54 -0.36 -1.54 -13.67
C ASP A 54 0.17 -0.22 -13.07
N ILE A 55 0.64 -0.22 -11.83
CA ILE A 55 1.16 0.99 -11.16
C ILE A 55 2.31 1.63 -11.93
N GLY A 56 3.05 0.87 -12.73
CA GLY A 56 4.10 1.37 -13.60
C GLY A 56 3.62 2.42 -14.61
N SER A 57 2.35 2.40 -15.00
CA SER A 57 1.75 3.41 -15.88
C SER A 57 1.70 4.81 -15.25
N LEU A 58 1.76 4.90 -13.94
CA LEU A 58 1.71 6.15 -13.18
C LEU A 58 3.08 6.62 -12.68
N LYS A 59 4.17 5.90 -12.97
CA LYS A 59 5.48 6.09 -12.32
C LYS A 59 5.98 7.54 -12.33
N GLU A 60 5.74 8.28 -13.42
CA GLU A 60 6.16 9.69 -13.54
C GLU A 60 5.42 10.62 -12.57
N GLN A 61 4.23 10.21 -12.12
CA GLN A 61 3.42 10.95 -11.15
C GLN A 61 3.71 10.55 -9.70
N LEU A 62 4.59 9.55 -9.48
CA LEU A 62 4.92 8.97 -8.17
C LEU A 62 6.28 9.44 -7.65
N THR A 63 6.79 10.59 -8.13
CA THR A 63 8.09 11.13 -7.75
C THR A 63 7.99 12.14 -6.62
N GLY A 64 9.05 12.25 -5.80
CA GLY A 64 9.15 13.24 -4.74
C GLY A 64 8.22 12.99 -3.56
N LEU A 65 7.94 11.72 -3.28
CA LEU A 65 7.14 11.26 -2.15
C LEU A 65 8.05 10.90 -0.96
N ASP A 66 7.64 11.29 0.24
CA ASP A 66 8.40 11.07 1.48
C ASP A 66 7.96 9.78 2.20
N ALA A 67 6.69 9.41 2.10
CA ALA A 67 6.16 8.21 2.76
C ALA A 67 5.00 7.58 2.00
N CYS A 68 4.91 6.24 2.10
CA CYS A 68 3.78 5.43 1.66
C CYS A 68 3.06 4.80 2.85
N PHE A 69 1.75 4.97 2.92
CA PHE A 69 0.85 4.21 3.79
C PHE A 69 0.11 3.17 2.95
N TYR A 70 0.66 1.97 2.90
CA TYR A 70 0.07 0.86 2.15
C TYR A 70 -0.96 0.13 3.01
N CYS A 71 -2.21 0.63 2.96
CA CYS A 71 -3.32 0.12 3.75
C CYS A 71 -4.22 -0.85 2.98
N MET A 72 -3.83 -1.22 1.78
CA MET A 72 -4.59 -2.17 0.98
C MET A 72 -4.48 -3.58 1.56
N GLY A 73 -5.63 -4.25 1.67
CA GLY A 73 -5.69 -5.62 2.13
C GLY A 73 -7.07 -6.21 1.89
N VAL A 74 -7.13 -7.53 1.82
CA VAL A 74 -8.36 -8.30 1.66
C VAL A 74 -8.42 -9.42 2.70
N SER A 75 -9.65 -9.88 3.01
CA SER A 75 -9.83 -11.10 3.80
C SER A 75 -9.42 -12.32 2.98
N ALA A 76 -8.71 -13.26 3.61
CA ALA A 76 -8.37 -14.55 3.00
C ALA A 76 -9.53 -15.55 2.99
N LEU A 77 -10.67 -15.20 3.62
CA LEU A 77 -11.80 -16.10 3.76
C LEU A 77 -12.36 -16.49 2.38
N GLY A 78 -12.39 -17.80 2.11
CA GLY A 78 -12.89 -18.34 0.86
C GLY A 78 -11.97 -18.20 -0.34
N MET A 79 -10.72 -17.70 -0.15
CA MET A 79 -9.74 -17.56 -1.23
C MET A 79 -8.79 -18.75 -1.28
N SER A 80 -8.38 -19.11 -2.50
CA SER A 80 -7.22 -19.98 -2.69
C SER A 80 -5.93 -19.28 -2.28
N GLU A 81 -4.89 -20.05 -1.93
CA GLU A 81 -3.57 -19.48 -1.64
C GLU A 81 -3.00 -18.72 -2.84
N ALA A 82 -3.21 -19.21 -4.06
CA ALA A 82 -2.75 -18.56 -5.27
C ALA A 82 -3.41 -17.19 -5.47
N ASP A 83 -4.72 -17.09 -5.30
CA ASP A 83 -5.45 -15.82 -5.45
C ASP A 83 -5.07 -14.83 -4.34
N TYR A 84 -4.94 -15.32 -3.10
CA TYR A 84 -4.54 -14.48 -1.99
C TYR A 84 -3.10 -13.96 -2.14
N THR A 85 -2.18 -14.82 -2.62
CA THR A 85 -0.80 -14.44 -2.91
C THR A 85 -0.75 -13.35 -3.98
N ARG A 86 -1.49 -13.52 -5.07
CA ARG A 86 -1.54 -12.52 -6.15
C ARG A 86 -1.98 -11.15 -5.63
N ILE A 87 -3.04 -11.10 -4.84
CA ILE A 87 -3.59 -9.82 -4.35
C ILE A 87 -2.72 -9.23 -3.25
N THR A 88 -2.18 -10.06 -2.34
CA THR A 88 -1.46 -9.58 -1.16
C THR A 88 0.03 -9.41 -1.41
N TYR A 89 0.71 -10.42 -1.99
CA TYR A 89 2.15 -10.39 -2.20
C TYR A 89 2.52 -9.73 -3.54
N ASP A 90 2.06 -10.29 -4.67
CA ASP A 90 2.51 -9.85 -6.00
C ASP A 90 2.16 -8.38 -6.24
N THR A 91 0.92 -7.99 -5.90
CA THR A 91 0.47 -6.60 -6.06
C THR A 91 1.28 -5.64 -5.18
N THR A 92 1.56 -6.01 -3.92
CA THR A 92 2.36 -5.19 -3.01
C THR A 92 3.80 -5.07 -3.50
N GLU A 93 4.40 -6.17 -3.97
CA GLU A 93 5.76 -6.18 -4.49
C GLU A 93 5.92 -5.27 -5.71
N VAL A 94 5.03 -5.38 -6.69
CA VAL A 94 5.05 -4.53 -7.90
C VAL A 94 4.90 -3.05 -7.51
N PHE A 95 3.96 -2.75 -6.62
CA PHE A 95 3.72 -1.39 -6.14
C PHE A 95 4.94 -0.81 -5.42
N ALA A 96 5.50 -1.59 -4.48
CA ALA A 96 6.67 -1.18 -3.71
C ALA A 96 7.91 -0.99 -4.58
N ASN A 97 8.16 -1.87 -5.57
CA ASN A 97 9.28 -1.72 -6.51
C ASN A 97 9.22 -0.39 -7.25
N VAL A 98 8.06 -0.03 -7.81
CA VAL A 98 7.90 1.24 -8.54
C VAL A 98 8.12 2.44 -7.61
N LEU A 99 7.59 2.40 -6.39
CA LEU A 99 7.82 3.49 -5.42
C LEU A 99 9.27 3.60 -5.00
N PHE A 100 9.96 2.49 -4.76
CA PHE A 100 11.37 2.47 -4.39
C PHE A 100 12.26 3.04 -5.50
N GLU A 101 12.00 2.65 -6.76
CA GLU A 101 12.73 3.19 -7.91
C GLU A 101 12.59 4.71 -8.03
N GLN A 102 11.38 5.25 -7.78
CA GLN A 102 11.12 6.68 -7.89
C GLN A 102 11.53 7.47 -6.65
N ASN A 103 11.55 6.85 -5.47
CA ASN A 103 11.77 7.51 -4.17
C ASN A 103 12.60 6.62 -3.23
N PRO A 104 13.89 6.40 -3.48
CA PRO A 104 14.71 5.44 -2.73
C PRO A 104 14.93 5.83 -1.24
N ALA A 105 14.62 7.07 -0.86
CA ALA A 105 14.73 7.56 0.51
C ALA A 105 13.38 7.64 1.26
N MET A 106 12.30 7.14 0.65
CA MET A 106 10.98 7.18 1.28
C MET A 106 10.83 6.17 2.40
N THR A 107 9.89 6.42 3.31
CA THR A 107 9.45 5.42 4.28
C THR A 107 8.26 4.65 3.73
N PHE A 108 8.33 3.33 3.71
CA PHE A 108 7.20 2.47 3.30
C PHE A 108 6.56 1.81 4.52
N ASN A 109 5.35 2.21 4.86
CA ASN A 109 4.56 1.60 5.92
C ASN A 109 3.56 0.60 5.34
N TYR A 110 3.77 -0.69 5.61
CA TYR A 110 2.88 -1.77 5.22
C TYR A 110 1.95 -2.16 6.36
N VAL A 111 0.64 -2.04 6.15
CA VAL A 111 -0.35 -2.48 7.15
C VAL A 111 -0.51 -3.99 7.07
N SER A 112 0.13 -4.67 8.01
CA SER A 112 0.08 -6.11 8.12
C SER A 112 -1.03 -6.60 9.05
N GLY A 113 -0.89 -7.77 9.63
CA GLY A 113 -1.86 -8.39 10.53
C GLY A 113 -1.20 -9.03 11.75
N MET A 114 -1.91 -9.07 12.86
CA MET A 114 -1.45 -9.80 14.03
C MET A 114 -1.37 -11.30 13.74
N GLY A 115 -0.24 -11.94 14.03
CA GLY A 115 -0.03 -13.36 13.83
C GLY A 115 0.46 -13.75 12.44
N THR A 116 1.07 -12.83 11.71
CA THR A 116 1.81 -13.14 10.47
C THR A 116 2.97 -14.10 10.75
N ASP A 117 3.33 -14.90 9.75
CA ASP A 117 4.39 -15.91 9.86
C ASP A 117 5.58 -15.55 8.96
N GLY A 118 6.54 -14.85 9.53
CA GLY A 118 7.80 -14.50 8.85
C GLY A 118 8.69 -15.69 8.52
N THR A 119 8.42 -16.89 9.07
CA THR A 119 9.14 -18.12 8.65
C THR A 119 8.66 -18.66 7.31
N GLU A 120 7.46 -18.25 6.86
CA GLU A 120 6.79 -18.69 5.63
C GLU A 120 6.48 -20.19 5.59
N LYS A 121 6.54 -20.90 6.74
CA LYS A 121 6.40 -22.36 6.84
C LYS A 121 5.23 -22.83 7.68
N GLY A 122 4.52 -21.90 8.33
CA GLY A 122 3.39 -22.21 9.20
C GLY A 122 2.19 -22.79 8.43
N ARG A 123 1.23 -23.33 9.17
CA ARG A 123 0.05 -23.98 8.58
C ARG A 123 -0.98 -22.99 8.04
N THR A 124 -1.02 -21.78 8.59
CA THR A 124 -2.01 -20.76 8.24
C THR A 124 -1.61 -20.02 6.98
N MET A 125 -2.33 -20.23 5.91
CA MET A 125 -2.03 -19.70 4.57
C MET A 125 -1.85 -18.18 4.56
N TRP A 126 -2.82 -17.43 5.05
CA TRP A 126 -2.78 -15.97 5.03
C TRP A 126 -1.59 -15.42 5.85
N ALA A 127 -1.23 -16.10 6.95
CA ALA A 127 -0.11 -15.69 7.79
C ALA A 127 1.23 -15.84 7.06
N ARG A 128 1.41 -16.96 6.32
CA ARG A 128 2.60 -17.16 5.48
C ARG A 128 2.72 -16.10 4.39
N VAL A 129 1.62 -15.85 3.67
CA VAL A 129 1.63 -14.89 2.55
C VAL A 129 1.92 -13.47 3.06
N LYS A 130 1.30 -13.06 4.17
CA LYS A 130 1.62 -11.76 4.78
C LYS A 130 3.05 -11.69 5.30
N GLY A 131 3.53 -12.73 5.97
CA GLY A 131 4.92 -12.81 6.45
C GLY A 131 5.93 -12.72 5.28
N LYS A 132 5.66 -13.42 4.18
CA LYS A 132 6.44 -13.30 2.94
C LYS A 132 6.45 -11.87 2.40
N THR A 133 5.29 -11.20 2.44
CA THR A 133 5.17 -9.80 1.99
C THR A 133 5.99 -8.86 2.88
N GLU A 134 5.92 -9.01 4.20
CA GLU A 134 6.74 -8.27 5.15
C GLU A 134 8.24 -8.47 4.88
N ASN A 135 8.68 -9.72 4.75
CA ASN A 135 10.08 -10.06 4.46
C ASN A 135 10.55 -9.39 3.17
N ARG A 136 9.71 -9.40 2.14
CA ARG A 136 10.03 -8.75 0.86
C ARG A 136 10.20 -7.24 1.00
N ILE A 137 9.28 -6.56 1.66
CA ILE A 137 9.36 -5.10 1.89
C ILE A 137 10.61 -4.75 2.69
N LEU A 138 10.87 -5.48 3.78
CA LEU A 138 12.08 -5.28 4.60
C LEU A 138 13.38 -5.47 3.80
N SER A 139 13.41 -6.40 2.85
CA SER A 139 14.57 -6.66 2.01
C SER A 139 14.83 -5.59 0.95
N MET A 140 13.88 -4.70 0.66
CA MET A 140 14.02 -3.66 -0.37
C MET A 140 14.87 -2.48 0.09
N GLY A 141 14.94 -2.21 1.40
CA GLY A 141 15.79 -1.16 1.97
C GLY A 141 15.17 0.24 1.99
N PHE A 142 13.81 0.32 2.09
CA PHE A 142 13.11 1.57 2.37
C PHE A 142 13.60 2.25 3.65
#